data_9d47065f19c7e6ed6fbd8a3a99ae3668
#
_entry.id   9d47065f19c7e6ed6fbd8a3a99ae3668
#
_cell.length_a   1.000
_cell.length_b   1.000
_cell.length_c   1.000
_cell.angle_alpha   90.00
_cell.angle_beta   90.00
_cell.angle_gamma   90.00
#
_symmetry.space_group_name_H-M   'P 1'
#
loop_
_entity.id
_entity.type
_entity.pdbx_description
1 polymer ?
#
loop_
_entity_poly.entity_id
_entity_poly.type
_entity_poly.pdbx_seq_one_letter_code
_entity_poly.pdbx_strand_id
1 'polypeptide(L)'
;MKDIVTSFGAWIQALCDKNPEKARKWLTTGYRAKNLQLKLAPGKLTAKSAQMVAVQTMNSMIAPLAHPDKAAMVSLFLPCEPLQVLGLSPYSCEGFGCFLSGTQAEGAFLRYAESEGLPETFCSYHKIFIGAAEKGLMPKPRFILSTTLACDANLLTFRRLAEHFGVPHFMVDVPYRTDQSAVDYVADQLRDMTAFLEQQTGQKLSQSALEETVARSNRSLANYHRYMTLKADKCIPCEMTEEMFAAFALHILLGTPETEAFTLQCLKDAEEAAPAEGVRLLWHHTTPFWVAPLRQVTDFNRDVQIVGCDMCFEGIQPTFSEDPYEAMAQRVVYSAFNGPVSRRIEKGVEAARQLKADGAVWFCHWGCKHTLGGAQLAKETFEGAGIPTLVLDGDGCDRSHGGEGQLATRMEAFVELLKQGKGGQA
;
A
#
# COMPACT_ATOMS: atom_id res chain seq x y z
N MET A 1 -13.72 21.48 19.73
CA MET A 1 -12.31 21.82 19.43
C MET A 1 -11.93 21.11 18.14
N LYS A 2 -11.45 21.83 17.12
CA LYS A 2 -10.93 21.14 15.94
C LYS A 2 -9.71 20.31 16.37
N ASP A 3 -9.66 19.06 15.92
CA ASP A 3 -8.49 18.22 16.16
C ASP A 3 -7.22 18.91 15.64
N ILE A 4 -6.10 18.69 16.32
CA ILE A 4 -4.81 19.29 15.95
C ILE A 4 -4.38 18.90 14.52
N VAL A 5 -4.70 17.68 14.09
CA VAL A 5 -4.40 17.18 12.74
C VAL A 5 -5.21 17.93 11.70
N THR A 6 -6.52 18.11 11.93
CA THR A 6 -7.41 18.89 11.05
C THR A 6 -6.92 20.34 10.90
N SER A 7 -6.51 20.96 12.02
CA SER A 7 -5.98 22.34 12.01
C SER A 7 -4.67 22.42 11.25
N PHE A 8 -3.78 21.44 11.41
CA PHE A 8 -2.51 21.35 10.71
C PHE A 8 -2.70 21.16 9.20
N GLY A 9 -3.57 20.23 8.79
CA GLY A 9 -3.88 19.98 7.38
C GLY A 9 -4.44 21.21 6.68
N ALA A 10 -5.43 21.88 7.29
CA ALA A 10 -5.99 23.12 6.77
C ALA A 10 -4.93 24.24 6.64
N TRP A 11 -4.02 24.33 7.60
CA TRP A 11 -2.94 25.30 7.55
C TRP A 11 -1.92 24.99 6.45
N ILE A 12 -1.54 23.71 6.24
CA ILE A 12 -0.66 23.30 5.15
C ILE A 12 -1.28 23.65 3.79
N GLN A 13 -2.58 23.40 3.58
CA GLN A 13 -3.30 23.76 2.36
C GLN A 13 -3.20 25.28 2.11
N ALA A 14 -3.60 26.09 3.08
CA ALA A 14 -3.58 27.56 2.97
C ALA A 14 -2.16 28.13 2.80
N LEU A 15 -1.15 27.47 3.38
CA LEU A 15 0.24 27.87 3.22
C LEU A 15 0.76 27.49 1.84
N CYS A 16 0.34 26.35 1.29
CA CYS A 16 0.71 25.89 -0.05
C CYS A 16 0.29 26.88 -1.13
N ASP A 17 -0.91 27.47 -1.02
CA ASP A 17 -1.40 28.50 -1.94
C ASP A 17 -0.52 29.76 -1.98
N LYS A 18 0.16 30.07 -0.88
CA LYS A 18 1.01 31.26 -0.73
C LYS A 18 2.49 30.99 -0.97
N ASN A 19 2.98 29.86 -0.48
CA ASN A 19 4.38 29.49 -0.53
C ASN A 19 4.53 27.96 -0.40
N PRO A 20 4.48 27.22 -1.52
CA PRO A 20 4.54 25.75 -1.52
C PRO A 20 5.81 25.19 -0.87
N GLU A 21 6.96 25.84 -1.07
CA GLU A 21 8.21 25.40 -0.47
C GLU A 21 8.20 25.49 1.05
N LYS A 22 7.63 26.58 1.60
CA LYS A 22 7.45 26.73 3.04
C LYS A 22 6.44 25.72 3.58
N ALA A 23 5.36 25.44 2.85
CA ALA A 23 4.40 24.41 3.21
C ALA A 23 5.05 23.02 3.28
N ARG A 24 5.88 22.67 2.29
CA ARG A 24 6.66 21.44 2.27
C ARG A 24 7.59 21.29 3.47
N LYS A 25 8.33 22.36 3.83
CA LYS A 25 9.22 22.36 5.00
C LYS A 25 8.44 22.08 6.29
N TRP A 26 7.27 22.68 6.45
CA TRP A 26 6.42 22.43 7.62
C TRP A 26 5.76 21.05 7.62
N LEU A 27 5.31 20.56 6.46
CA LEU A 27 4.82 19.21 6.32
C LEU A 27 5.91 18.19 6.73
N THR A 28 7.13 18.36 6.25
CA THR A 28 8.27 17.54 6.62
C THR A 28 8.55 17.59 8.13
N THR A 29 8.44 18.77 8.73
CA THR A 29 8.60 18.94 10.18
C THR A 29 7.50 18.21 10.96
N GLY A 30 6.26 18.30 10.51
CA GLY A 30 5.13 17.57 11.09
C GLY A 30 5.34 16.04 11.01
N TYR A 31 5.79 15.54 9.87
CA TYR A 31 6.12 14.12 9.71
C TYR A 31 7.27 13.67 10.62
N ARG A 32 8.32 14.49 10.79
CA ARG A 32 9.41 14.21 11.74
C ARG A 32 8.92 14.16 13.19
N ALA A 33 8.04 15.08 13.57
CA ALA A 33 7.45 15.10 14.91
C ALA A 33 6.58 13.84 15.15
N LYS A 34 5.75 13.45 14.17
CA LYS A 34 4.97 12.23 14.25
C LYS A 34 5.85 10.98 14.31
N ASN A 35 6.92 10.93 13.51
CA ASN A 35 7.88 9.82 13.55
C ASN A 35 8.57 9.69 14.91
N LEU A 36 8.93 10.81 15.52
CA LEU A 36 9.49 10.82 16.88
C LEU A 36 8.47 10.30 17.90
N GLN A 37 7.20 10.72 17.79
CA GLN A 37 6.13 10.18 18.63
C GLN A 37 5.99 8.65 18.47
N LEU A 38 5.97 8.14 17.24
CA LEU A 38 5.90 6.69 16.98
C LEU A 38 7.07 5.92 17.60
N LYS A 39 8.27 6.50 17.61
CA LYS A 39 9.46 5.90 18.21
C LYS A 39 9.40 5.88 19.74
N LEU A 40 8.96 6.97 20.37
CA LEU A 40 9.05 7.17 21.82
C LEU A 40 7.79 6.74 22.57
N ALA A 41 6.63 6.87 21.94
CA ALA A 41 5.33 6.63 22.56
C ALA A 41 4.37 5.94 21.58
N PRO A 42 4.67 4.69 21.17
CA PRO A 42 3.70 3.88 20.45
C PRO A 42 2.48 3.64 21.34
N GLY A 43 1.33 3.39 20.76
CA GLY A 43 0.13 3.03 21.51
C GLY A 43 0.36 1.80 22.40
N LYS A 44 -0.33 1.70 23.53
CA LYS A 44 -0.17 0.56 24.45
C LYS A 44 -0.57 -0.79 23.84
N LEU A 45 -1.44 -0.77 22.83
CA LEU A 45 -1.92 -1.96 22.14
C LEU A 45 -1.13 -2.26 20.85
N THR A 46 -0.24 -1.35 20.45
CA THR A 46 0.52 -1.48 19.21
C THR A 46 1.59 -2.57 19.35
N ALA A 47 1.53 -3.57 18.48
CA ALA A 47 2.53 -4.61 18.39
C ALA A 47 3.90 -4.01 18.01
N LYS A 48 4.98 -4.70 18.34
CA LYS A 48 6.33 -4.20 18.05
C LYS A 48 6.59 -4.12 16.54
N SER A 49 6.12 -5.09 15.78
CA SER A 49 6.19 -5.08 14.32
C SER A 49 5.44 -3.89 13.72
N ALA A 50 4.24 -3.60 14.22
CA ALA A 50 3.43 -2.46 13.80
C ALA A 50 4.14 -1.12 14.03
N GLN A 51 4.77 -0.95 15.20
CA GLN A 51 5.61 0.23 15.45
C GLN A 51 6.77 0.33 14.45
N MET A 52 7.45 -0.78 14.18
CA MET A 52 8.61 -0.79 13.26
C MET A 52 8.21 -0.39 11.85
N VAL A 53 7.13 -0.98 11.30
CA VAL A 53 6.68 -0.66 9.95
C VAL A 53 6.14 0.77 9.84
N ALA A 54 5.45 1.28 10.86
CA ALA A 54 4.98 2.67 10.89
C ALA A 54 6.15 3.67 10.87
N VAL A 55 7.20 3.41 11.67
CA VAL A 55 8.42 4.23 11.69
C VAL A 55 9.16 4.18 10.36
N GLN A 56 9.30 2.99 9.76
CA GLN A 56 9.95 2.81 8.47
C GLN A 56 9.21 3.54 7.35
N THR A 57 7.90 3.38 7.28
CA THR A 57 7.05 4.06 6.30
C THR A 57 7.12 5.58 6.47
N MET A 58 7.08 6.08 7.70
CA MET A 58 7.26 7.51 7.96
C MET A 58 8.63 8.03 7.50
N ASN A 59 9.70 7.28 7.73
CA ASN A 59 11.04 7.64 7.25
C ASN A 59 11.08 7.71 5.71
N SER A 60 10.43 6.77 5.01
CA SER A 60 10.38 6.75 3.54
C SER A 60 9.58 7.93 2.95
N MET A 61 8.61 8.47 3.69
CA MET A 61 7.91 9.70 3.29
C MET A 61 8.73 10.97 3.57
N ILE A 62 9.54 10.98 4.62
CA ILE A 62 10.39 12.12 4.97
C ILE A 62 11.56 12.26 4.00
N ALA A 63 12.19 11.15 3.60
CA ALA A 63 13.41 11.15 2.81
C ALA A 63 13.30 11.95 1.49
N PRO A 64 12.32 11.73 0.60
CA PRO A 64 12.21 12.48 -0.65
C PRO A 64 11.83 13.95 -0.45
N LEU A 65 11.13 14.30 0.63
CA LEU A 65 10.84 15.70 0.95
C LEU A 65 12.08 16.45 1.43
N ALA A 66 12.96 15.75 2.15
CA ALA A 66 14.20 16.32 2.69
C ALA A 66 15.35 16.33 1.67
N HIS A 67 15.40 15.31 0.81
CA HIS A 67 16.50 15.09 -0.15
C HIS A 67 15.96 14.74 -1.55
N PRO A 68 15.27 15.67 -2.21
CA PRO A 68 14.65 15.43 -3.53
C PRO A 68 15.67 15.10 -4.63
N ASP A 69 16.92 15.52 -4.47
CA ASP A 69 18.05 15.18 -5.35
C ASP A 69 18.41 13.68 -5.36
N LYS A 70 18.01 12.95 -4.30
CA LYS A 70 18.15 11.50 -4.18
C LYS A 70 16.82 10.75 -4.38
N ALA A 71 15.74 11.45 -4.72
CA ALA A 71 14.41 10.86 -4.83
C ALA A 71 14.13 10.40 -6.27
N ALA A 72 13.70 9.15 -6.41
CA ALA A 72 13.12 8.60 -7.63
C ALA A 72 11.63 8.37 -7.40
N MET A 73 10.76 9.01 -8.20
CA MET A 73 9.31 8.79 -8.08
C MET A 73 8.96 7.41 -8.62
N VAL A 74 8.15 6.66 -7.89
CA VAL A 74 7.84 5.26 -8.21
C VAL A 74 6.35 4.95 -8.03
N SER A 75 5.83 4.02 -8.86
CA SER A 75 4.54 3.37 -8.63
C SER A 75 4.67 2.27 -7.58
N LEU A 76 3.56 1.94 -6.90
CA LEU A 76 3.54 1.01 -5.77
C LEU A 76 4.13 -0.38 -6.10
N PHE A 77 3.90 -0.90 -7.30
CA PHE A 77 4.31 -2.26 -7.68
C PHE A 77 5.68 -2.34 -8.37
N LEU A 78 6.45 -1.25 -8.40
CA LEU A 78 7.78 -1.26 -8.99
C LEU A 78 8.79 -1.95 -8.05
N PRO A 79 9.58 -2.93 -8.53
CA PRO A 79 10.74 -3.41 -7.78
C PRO A 79 11.76 -2.29 -7.55
N CYS A 80 12.02 -1.96 -6.27
CA CYS A 80 12.85 -0.81 -5.87
C CYS A 80 14.26 -1.19 -5.42
N GLU A 81 14.66 -2.47 -5.48
CA GLU A 81 15.98 -2.93 -5.07
C GLU A 81 17.13 -2.24 -5.82
N PRO A 82 17.06 -2.00 -7.14
CA PRO A 82 18.11 -1.27 -7.84
C PRO A 82 18.29 0.17 -7.33
N LEU A 83 17.20 0.82 -6.92
CA LEU A 83 17.25 2.16 -6.32
C LEU A 83 17.99 2.14 -4.99
N GLN A 84 17.74 1.14 -4.16
CA GLN A 84 18.37 0.99 -2.85
C GLN A 84 19.87 0.78 -2.99
N VAL A 85 20.31 -0.08 -3.93
CA VAL A 85 21.72 -0.33 -4.22
C VAL A 85 22.45 0.96 -4.64
N LEU A 86 21.78 1.84 -5.38
CA LEU A 86 22.29 3.13 -5.82
C LEU A 86 22.12 4.25 -4.78
N GLY A 87 21.62 3.94 -3.58
CA GLY A 87 21.40 4.92 -2.52
C GLY A 87 20.32 5.96 -2.81
N LEU A 88 19.35 5.61 -3.65
CA LEU A 88 18.20 6.43 -4.00
C LEU A 88 16.99 6.10 -3.13
N SER A 89 16.21 7.11 -2.80
CA SER A 89 14.98 6.95 -2.03
C SER A 89 13.77 6.78 -2.95
N PRO A 90 12.98 5.73 -2.79
CA PRO A 90 11.68 5.61 -3.46
C PRO A 90 10.76 6.76 -3.02
N TYR A 91 10.05 7.35 -3.99
CA TYR A 91 9.12 8.47 -3.81
C TYR A 91 7.74 8.06 -4.34
N SER A 92 6.95 7.37 -3.49
CA SER A 92 5.68 6.80 -3.91
C SER A 92 4.58 7.85 -4.04
N CYS A 93 3.95 7.90 -5.21
CA CYS A 93 2.79 8.72 -5.50
C CYS A 93 1.61 8.33 -4.59
N GLU A 94 1.26 7.06 -4.57
CA GLU A 94 0.12 6.52 -3.81
C GLU A 94 0.34 6.67 -2.30
N GLY A 95 1.57 6.43 -1.84
CA GLY A 95 1.97 6.64 -0.45
C GLY A 95 1.76 8.08 0.01
N PHE A 96 2.19 9.06 -0.79
CA PHE A 96 1.96 10.46 -0.46
C PHE A 96 0.49 10.88 -0.51
N GLY A 97 -0.31 10.31 -1.42
CA GLY A 97 -1.76 10.48 -1.41
C GLY A 97 -2.38 10.08 -0.07
N CYS A 98 -2.00 8.89 0.45
CA CYS A 98 -2.38 8.43 1.78
C CYS A 98 -1.92 9.38 2.90
N PHE A 99 -0.66 9.80 2.89
CA PHE A 99 -0.10 10.63 3.95
C PHE A 99 -0.69 12.03 3.98
N LEU A 100 -1.00 12.62 2.82
CA LEU A 100 -1.72 13.89 2.74
C LEU A 100 -3.16 13.76 3.25
N SER A 101 -3.84 12.65 2.93
CA SER A 101 -5.13 12.33 3.52
C SER A 101 -5.02 12.09 5.03
N GLY A 102 -4.01 11.36 5.50
CA GLY A 102 -3.76 11.17 6.94
C GLY A 102 -3.53 12.47 7.71
N THR A 103 -3.00 13.50 7.05
CA THR A 103 -2.85 14.86 7.62
C THR A 103 -4.07 15.76 7.40
N GLN A 104 -5.14 15.24 6.78
CA GLN A 104 -6.34 16.00 6.40
C GLN A 104 -6.03 17.23 5.51
N ALA A 105 -5.05 17.07 4.63
CA ALA A 105 -4.63 18.11 3.68
C ALA A 105 -5.09 17.82 2.24
N GLU A 106 -5.85 16.77 2.01
CA GLU A 106 -6.21 16.28 0.68
C GLU A 106 -7.16 17.19 -0.10
N GLY A 107 -8.13 17.82 0.58
CA GLY A 107 -9.26 18.47 -0.06
C GLY A 107 -8.90 19.59 -1.05
N ALA A 108 -7.88 20.41 -0.77
CA ALA A 108 -7.44 21.45 -1.70
C ALA A 108 -6.77 20.87 -2.95
N PHE A 109 -6.08 19.73 -2.80
CA PHE A 109 -5.38 19.08 -3.90
C PHE A 109 -6.33 18.31 -4.81
N LEU A 110 -7.36 17.68 -4.24
CA LEU A 110 -8.46 17.05 -4.99
C LEU A 110 -9.18 18.07 -5.87
N ARG A 111 -9.67 19.16 -5.27
CA ARG A 111 -10.36 20.24 -6.02
C ARG A 111 -9.47 20.85 -7.10
N TYR A 112 -8.19 21.05 -6.81
CA TYR A 112 -7.27 21.56 -7.82
C TYR A 112 -7.13 20.58 -9.00
N ALA A 113 -6.86 19.30 -8.73
CA ALA A 113 -6.73 18.29 -9.76
C ALA A 113 -7.98 18.17 -10.66
N GLU A 114 -9.16 18.28 -10.05
CA GLU A 114 -10.44 18.28 -10.76
C GLU A 114 -10.64 19.55 -11.60
N SER A 115 -10.25 20.72 -11.09
CA SER A 115 -10.28 21.97 -11.87
C SER A 115 -9.33 21.97 -13.07
N GLU A 116 -8.26 21.16 -13.01
CA GLU A 116 -7.32 20.92 -14.11
C GLU A 116 -7.75 19.78 -15.06
N GLY A 117 -9.02 19.36 -14.96
CA GLY A 117 -9.67 18.45 -15.89
C GLY A 117 -9.57 16.97 -15.55
N LEU A 118 -9.12 16.59 -14.36
CA LEU A 118 -9.24 15.21 -13.92
C LEU A 118 -10.67 14.90 -13.47
N PRO A 119 -11.29 13.80 -13.93
CA PRO A 119 -12.66 13.48 -13.55
C PRO A 119 -12.77 13.12 -12.07
N GLU A 120 -13.92 13.41 -11.45
CA GLU A 120 -14.21 13.00 -10.07
C GLU A 120 -14.04 11.49 -9.86
N THR A 121 -14.38 10.69 -10.87
CA THR A 121 -14.24 9.23 -10.88
C THR A 121 -12.80 8.73 -11.04
N PHE A 122 -11.81 9.61 -11.13
CA PHE A 122 -10.41 9.21 -11.11
C PHE A 122 -9.97 8.90 -9.68
N CYS A 123 -9.04 7.95 -9.50
CA CYS A 123 -8.57 7.50 -8.20
C CYS A 123 -8.09 8.66 -7.31
N SER A 124 -8.64 8.79 -6.10
CA SER A 124 -8.32 9.89 -5.18
C SER A 124 -6.86 9.90 -4.73
N TYR A 125 -6.21 8.75 -4.56
CA TYR A 125 -4.77 8.66 -4.27
C TYR A 125 -3.95 9.43 -5.29
N HIS A 126 -4.25 9.23 -6.57
CA HIS A 126 -3.57 9.90 -7.69
C HIS A 126 -3.97 11.36 -7.81
N LYS A 127 -5.27 11.70 -7.68
CA LYS A 127 -5.73 13.11 -7.70
C LYS A 127 -5.06 13.95 -6.64
N ILE A 128 -4.98 13.46 -5.40
CA ILE A 128 -4.32 14.14 -4.30
C ILE A 128 -2.86 14.41 -4.63
N PHE A 129 -2.14 13.41 -5.13
CA PHE A 129 -0.73 13.55 -5.43
C PHE A 129 -0.48 14.50 -6.61
N ILE A 130 -1.23 14.34 -7.70
CA ILE A 130 -1.13 15.24 -8.88
C ILE A 130 -1.39 16.68 -8.45
N GLY A 131 -2.49 16.94 -7.74
CA GLY A 131 -2.81 18.28 -7.26
C GLY A 131 -1.74 18.86 -6.34
N ALA A 132 -1.17 18.06 -5.44
CA ALA A 132 -0.10 18.48 -4.56
C ALA A 132 1.21 18.77 -5.32
N ALA A 133 1.51 17.97 -6.35
CA ALA A 133 2.69 18.15 -7.21
C ALA A 133 2.56 19.43 -8.04
N GLU A 134 1.45 19.60 -8.73
CA GLU A 134 1.20 20.74 -9.62
C GLU A 134 1.06 22.08 -8.86
N LYS A 135 0.56 22.03 -7.61
CA LYS A 135 0.61 23.20 -6.71
C LYS A 135 1.99 23.43 -6.09
N GLY A 136 3.01 22.64 -6.43
CA GLY A 136 4.39 22.79 -5.98
C GLY A 136 4.68 22.33 -4.55
N LEU A 137 3.73 21.68 -3.87
CA LEU A 137 3.98 21.11 -2.53
C LEU A 137 4.98 19.97 -2.62
N MET A 138 4.80 19.07 -3.59
CA MET A 138 5.70 17.94 -3.79
C MET A 138 6.94 18.37 -4.57
N PRO A 139 8.15 17.96 -4.14
CA PRO A 139 9.37 18.35 -4.82
C PRO A 139 9.53 17.62 -6.15
N LYS A 140 10.26 18.24 -7.08
CA LYS A 140 10.68 17.62 -8.34
C LYS A 140 11.57 16.42 -8.05
N PRO A 141 11.23 15.20 -8.54
CA PRO A 141 12.10 14.03 -8.42
C PRO A 141 13.26 14.12 -9.39
N ARG A 142 14.26 13.28 -9.21
CA ARG A 142 15.36 13.17 -10.17
C ARG A 142 14.90 12.56 -11.50
N PHE A 143 14.06 11.53 -11.44
CA PHE A 143 13.39 10.85 -12.55
C PHE A 143 12.19 10.07 -12.02
N ILE A 144 11.42 9.49 -12.93
CA ILE A 144 10.23 8.69 -12.63
C ILE A 144 10.43 7.27 -13.15
N LEU A 145 10.02 6.29 -12.34
CA LEU A 145 9.95 4.88 -12.71
C LEU A 145 8.54 4.36 -12.41
N SER A 146 7.94 3.64 -13.32
CA SER A 146 6.61 3.07 -13.10
C SER A 146 6.48 1.69 -13.75
N THR A 147 5.39 1.01 -13.41
CA THR A 147 4.98 -0.24 -14.10
C THR A 147 3.58 -0.09 -14.67
N THR A 148 3.23 -0.95 -15.62
CA THR A 148 1.84 -1.09 -16.08
C THR A 148 0.98 -1.89 -15.09
N LEU A 149 1.59 -2.57 -14.12
CA LEU A 149 0.92 -3.27 -13.03
C LEU A 149 0.48 -2.27 -11.96
N ALA A 150 -0.69 -2.31 -11.48
CA ALA A 150 -1.92 -3.06 -11.75
C ALA A 150 -3.04 -2.10 -12.22
N CYS A 151 -2.72 -0.83 -12.48
CA CYS A 151 -3.69 0.25 -12.49
C CYS A 151 -3.52 1.16 -13.70
N ASP A 152 -4.62 1.38 -14.46
CA ASP A 152 -4.65 2.33 -15.58
C ASP A 152 -4.32 3.77 -15.14
N ALA A 153 -4.66 4.13 -13.91
CA ALA A 153 -4.34 5.45 -13.37
C ALA A 153 -2.82 5.70 -13.29
N ASN A 154 -2.01 4.66 -13.05
CA ASN A 154 -0.55 4.77 -13.05
C ASN A 154 -0.02 5.28 -14.41
N LEU A 155 -0.53 4.72 -15.50
CA LEU A 155 -0.08 5.09 -16.86
C LEU A 155 -0.26 6.58 -17.13
N LEU A 156 -1.42 7.12 -16.74
CA LEU A 156 -1.74 8.53 -16.94
C LEU A 156 -0.98 9.43 -15.95
N THR A 157 -0.97 9.07 -14.68
CA THR A 157 -0.37 9.85 -13.61
C THR A 157 1.13 10.07 -13.82
N PHE A 158 1.87 9.00 -14.04
CA PHE A 158 3.33 9.11 -14.14
C PHE A 158 3.78 9.79 -15.43
N ARG A 159 3.04 9.64 -16.53
CA ARG A 159 3.27 10.41 -17.76
C ARG A 159 3.03 11.91 -17.52
N ARG A 160 1.86 12.28 -16.95
CA ARG A 160 1.53 13.67 -16.63
C ARG A 160 2.57 14.31 -15.69
N LEU A 161 3.00 13.59 -14.67
CA LEU A 161 4.01 14.06 -13.73
C LEU A 161 5.40 14.19 -14.36
N ALA A 162 5.77 13.30 -15.28
CA ALA A 162 7.02 13.40 -16.00
C ALA A 162 7.06 14.67 -16.89
N GLU A 163 5.96 14.95 -17.57
CA GLU A 163 5.78 16.18 -18.35
C GLU A 163 5.80 17.43 -17.45
N HIS A 164 5.03 17.42 -16.36
CA HIS A 164 4.96 18.54 -15.42
C HIS A 164 6.33 18.89 -14.82
N PHE A 165 7.07 17.88 -14.35
CA PHE A 165 8.39 18.10 -13.75
C PHE A 165 9.51 18.27 -14.78
N GLY A 166 9.29 17.91 -16.05
CA GLY A 166 10.33 17.88 -17.07
C GLY A 166 11.47 16.94 -16.65
N VAL A 167 11.17 15.67 -16.33
CA VAL A 167 12.13 14.66 -15.90
C VAL A 167 12.03 13.39 -16.76
N PRO A 168 13.11 12.62 -16.90
CA PRO A 168 13.06 11.34 -17.57
C PRO A 168 12.10 10.37 -16.90
N HIS A 169 11.42 9.54 -17.69
CA HIS A 169 10.50 8.51 -17.21
C HIS A 169 10.84 7.17 -17.87
N PHE A 170 11.00 6.14 -17.07
CA PHE A 170 11.12 4.76 -17.51
C PHE A 170 9.92 3.95 -17.00
N MET A 171 9.29 3.18 -17.87
CA MET A 171 8.13 2.35 -17.53
C MET A 171 8.43 0.89 -17.84
N VAL A 172 8.26 0.02 -16.85
CA VAL A 172 8.32 -1.43 -17.01
C VAL A 172 6.93 -1.91 -17.42
N ASP A 173 6.81 -2.51 -18.59
CA ASP A 173 5.59 -3.11 -19.07
C ASP A 173 5.47 -4.55 -18.56
N VAL A 174 4.38 -4.87 -17.87
CA VAL A 174 4.08 -6.20 -17.35
C VAL A 174 2.98 -6.82 -18.18
N PRO A 175 3.26 -7.86 -18.97
CA PRO A 175 2.26 -8.51 -19.83
C PRO A 175 1.14 -9.15 -19.01
N TYR A 176 -0.06 -9.19 -19.60
CA TYR A 176 -1.25 -9.81 -19.00
C TYR A 176 -1.20 -11.35 -19.00
N ARG A 177 0.00 -11.91 -19.01
CA ARG A 177 0.31 -13.33 -18.98
C ARG A 177 1.15 -13.68 -17.77
N THR A 178 1.06 -14.93 -17.33
CA THR A 178 1.74 -15.45 -16.13
C THR A 178 2.57 -16.70 -16.47
N ASP A 179 3.34 -16.61 -17.56
CA ASP A 179 4.23 -17.67 -18.04
C ASP A 179 5.71 -17.22 -17.99
N GLN A 180 6.62 -18.15 -18.22
CA GLN A 180 8.07 -17.87 -18.19
C GLN A 180 8.46 -16.81 -19.21
N SER A 181 7.86 -16.79 -20.41
CA SER A 181 8.19 -15.78 -21.42
C SER A 181 7.83 -14.35 -20.98
N ALA A 182 6.80 -14.19 -20.15
CA ALA A 182 6.46 -12.91 -19.52
C ALA A 182 7.50 -12.55 -18.43
N VAL A 183 7.99 -13.53 -17.67
CA VAL A 183 9.07 -13.31 -16.70
C VAL A 183 10.36 -12.86 -17.40
N ASP A 184 10.77 -13.56 -18.46
CA ASP A 184 11.96 -13.22 -19.23
C ASP A 184 11.86 -11.79 -19.81
N TYR A 185 10.72 -11.45 -20.41
CA TYR A 185 10.45 -10.11 -20.95
C TYR A 185 10.55 -9.01 -19.89
N VAL A 186 9.99 -9.24 -18.71
CA VAL A 186 10.06 -8.27 -17.61
C VAL A 186 11.46 -8.19 -17.01
N ALA A 187 12.16 -9.32 -16.89
CA ALA A 187 13.54 -9.36 -16.40
C ALA A 187 14.48 -8.54 -17.31
N ASP A 188 14.31 -8.65 -18.63
CA ASP A 188 15.09 -7.83 -19.59
C ASP A 188 14.79 -6.34 -19.43
N GLN A 189 13.54 -5.94 -19.27
CA GLN A 189 13.20 -4.54 -19.00
C GLN A 189 13.76 -4.03 -17.65
N LEU A 190 13.85 -4.88 -16.61
CA LEU A 190 14.50 -4.52 -15.34
C LEU A 190 16.01 -4.33 -15.50
N ARG A 191 16.67 -5.08 -16.41
CA ARG A 191 18.06 -4.84 -16.82
C ARG A 191 18.20 -3.49 -17.54
N ASP A 192 17.28 -3.18 -18.47
CA ASP A 192 17.23 -1.88 -19.17
C ASP A 192 16.97 -0.73 -18.19
N MET A 193 16.07 -0.93 -17.21
CA MET A 193 15.84 0.01 -16.11
C MET A 193 17.13 0.26 -15.32
N THR A 194 17.90 -0.78 -15.05
CA THR A 194 19.21 -0.63 -14.37
C THR A 194 20.19 0.19 -15.21
N ALA A 195 20.28 -0.06 -16.52
CA ALA A 195 21.10 0.74 -17.43
C ALA A 195 20.64 2.21 -17.46
N PHE A 196 19.33 2.44 -17.50
CA PHE A 196 18.76 3.79 -17.36
C PHE A 196 19.17 4.45 -16.04
N LEU A 197 19.08 3.76 -14.91
CA LEU A 197 19.49 4.27 -13.60
C LEU A 197 20.97 4.62 -13.56
N GLU A 198 21.85 3.78 -14.10
CA GLU A 198 23.28 4.05 -14.23
C GLU A 198 23.55 5.31 -15.05
N GLN A 199 22.86 5.47 -16.17
CA GLN A 199 22.95 6.67 -17.00
C GLN A 199 22.50 7.93 -16.25
N GLN A 200 21.37 7.87 -15.55
CA GLN A 200 20.83 9.03 -14.84
C GLN A 200 21.65 9.40 -13.59
N THR A 201 22.28 8.44 -12.95
CA THR A 201 23.05 8.67 -11.71
C THR A 201 24.55 8.90 -11.97
N GLY A 202 25.07 8.40 -13.08
CA GLY A 202 26.52 8.31 -13.33
C GLY A 202 27.23 7.26 -12.47
N GLN A 203 26.50 6.40 -11.78
CA GLN A 203 27.03 5.34 -10.91
C GLN A 203 26.81 3.98 -11.57
N LYS A 204 27.73 3.05 -11.33
CA LYS A 204 27.56 1.65 -11.72
C LYS A 204 26.90 0.87 -10.60
N LEU A 205 25.86 0.09 -10.94
CA LEU A 205 25.22 -0.79 -9.98
C LEU A 205 26.12 -1.99 -9.69
N SER A 206 26.34 -2.27 -8.41
CA SER A 206 27.05 -3.47 -7.99
C SER A 206 26.13 -4.69 -8.11
N GLN A 207 26.51 -5.64 -8.95
CA GLN A 207 25.74 -6.88 -9.14
C GLN A 207 25.62 -7.67 -7.84
N SER A 208 26.71 -7.84 -7.09
CA SER A 208 26.69 -8.56 -5.80
C SER A 208 25.84 -7.85 -4.74
N ALA A 209 25.78 -6.52 -4.76
CA ALA A 209 24.90 -5.77 -3.88
C ALA A 209 23.42 -5.94 -4.27
N LEU A 210 23.11 -6.04 -5.57
CA LEU A 210 21.76 -6.32 -6.03
C LEU A 210 21.32 -7.74 -5.64
N GLU A 211 22.18 -8.73 -5.84
CA GLU A 211 21.94 -10.12 -5.43
C GLU A 211 21.62 -10.23 -3.93
N GLU A 212 22.42 -9.60 -3.06
CA GLU A 212 22.17 -9.59 -1.61
C GLU A 212 20.87 -8.83 -1.27
N THR A 213 20.59 -7.72 -1.96
CA THR A 213 19.36 -6.93 -1.71
C THR A 213 18.11 -7.73 -2.11
N VAL A 214 18.11 -8.41 -3.25
CA VAL A 214 17.02 -9.27 -3.69
C VAL A 214 16.89 -10.52 -2.82
N ALA A 215 18.00 -11.13 -2.41
CA ALA A 215 17.97 -12.22 -1.45
C ALA A 215 17.32 -11.82 -0.13
N ARG A 216 17.58 -10.60 0.35
CA ARG A 216 16.92 -10.02 1.53
C ARG A 216 15.43 -9.80 1.30
N SER A 217 15.02 -9.34 0.11
CA SER A 217 13.60 -9.27 -0.28
C SER A 217 12.92 -10.63 -0.17
N ASN A 218 13.54 -11.67 -0.71
CA ASN A 218 12.99 -13.02 -0.70
C ASN A 218 12.88 -13.57 0.74
N ARG A 219 13.88 -13.33 1.60
CA ARG A 219 13.79 -13.69 3.03
C ARG A 219 12.66 -12.95 3.73
N SER A 220 12.50 -11.66 3.45
CA SER A 220 11.41 -10.84 4.02
C SER A 220 10.03 -11.36 3.61
N LEU A 221 9.84 -11.70 2.35
CA LEU A 221 8.61 -12.29 1.85
C LEU A 221 8.33 -13.66 2.49
N ALA A 222 9.33 -14.52 2.57
CA ALA A 222 9.19 -15.83 3.21
C ALA A 222 8.80 -15.70 4.69
N ASN A 223 9.41 -14.78 5.43
CA ASN A 223 9.05 -14.46 6.81
C ASN A 223 7.60 -13.99 6.91
N TYR A 224 7.18 -13.08 6.04
CA TYR A 224 5.83 -12.52 6.08
C TYR A 224 4.77 -13.56 5.71
N HIS A 225 5.00 -14.40 4.71
CA HIS A 225 4.11 -15.50 4.38
C HIS A 225 3.97 -16.51 5.53
N ARG A 226 5.09 -16.82 6.22
CA ARG A 226 5.05 -17.65 7.44
C ARG A 226 4.25 -16.95 8.57
N TYR A 227 4.44 -15.64 8.75
CA TYR A 227 3.65 -14.85 9.70
C TYR A 227 2.16 -14.93 9.39
N MET A 228 1.75 -14.76 8.13
CA MET A 228 0.36 -14.87 7.72
C MET A 228 -0.20 -16.28 8.02
N THR A 229 0.58 -17.34 7.78
CA THR A 229 0.18 -18.69 8.14
C THR A 229 -0.04 -18.86 9.66
N LEU A 230 0.82 -18.28 10.49
CA LEU A 230 0.66 -18.29 11.94
C LEU A 230 -0.59 -17.51 12.39
N LYS A 231 -0.93 -16.42 11.73
CA LYS A 231 -2.15 -15.64 12.00
C LYS A 231 -3.43 -16.47 11.87
N ALA A 232 -3.43 -17.57 11.13
CA ALA A 232 -4.58 -18.46 11.03
C ALA A 232 -5.08 -18.97 12.40
N ASP A 233 -4.19 -19.14 13.38
CA ASP A 233 -4.46 -19.69 14.69
C ASP A 233 -4.17 -18.71 15.84
N LYS A 234 -3.88 -17.44 15.51
CA LYS A 234 -3.48 -16.42 16.47
C LYS A 234 -4.36 -15.18 16.42
N CYS A 235 -4.51 -14.56 17.58
CA CYS A 235 -5.18 -13.28 17.75
C CYS A 235 -4.12 -12.17 17.84
N ILE A 236 -3.98 -11.39 16.78
CA ILE A 236 -3.05 -10.24 16.71
C ILE A 236 -3.89 -9.01 16.37
N PRO A 237 -4.49 -8.36 17.39
CA PRO A 237 -5.27 -7.15 17.16
C PRO A 237 -4.38 -6.04 16.61
N CYS A 238 -4.80 -5.46 15.51
CA CYS A 238 -4.10 -4.35 14.84
C CYS A 238 -5.09 -3.25 14.46
N GLU A 239 -4.59 -2.14 13.99
CA GLU A 239 -5.43 -1.11 13.38
C GLU A 239 -5.34 -1.16 11.84
N MET A 240 -6.38 -0.67 11.16
CA MET A 240 -6.43 -0.70 9.69
C MET A 240 -5.22 -0.07 8.99
N THR A 241 -4.60 0.93 9.62
CA THR A 241 -3.39 1.59 9.08
C THR A 241 -2.19 0.66 9.00
N GLU A 242 -2.11 -0.38 9.84
CA GLU A 242 -0.98 -1.33 9.83
C GLU A 242 -0.95 -2.14 8.53
N GLU A 243 -2.10 -2.55 8.01
CA GLU A 243 -2.18 -3.27 6.73
C GLU A 243 -1.68 -2.38 5.57
N MET A 244 -1.96 -1.07 5.59
CA MET A 244 -1.44 -0.13 4.59
C MET A 244 0.07 0.08 4.72
N PHE A 245 0.60 0.16 5.94
CA PHE A 245 2.05 0.26 6.15
C PHE A 245 2.77 -1.03 5.76
N ALA A 246 2.18 -2.19 6.07
CA ALA A 246 2.73 -3.48 5.66
C ALA A 246 2.76 -3.60 4.12
N ALA A 247 1.68 -3.25 3.42
CA ALA A 247 1.64 -3.23 1.96
C ALA A 247 2.76 -2.34 1.39
N PHE A 248 2.95 -1.15 1.97
CA PHE A 248 4.00 -0.23 1.54
C PHE A 248 5.40 -0.82 1.74
N ALA A 249 5.68 -1.40 2.92
CA ALA A 249 6.97 -2.00 3.22
C ALA A 249 7.28 -3.20 2.32
N LEU A 250 6.27 -4.03 2.03
CA LEU A 250 6.42 -5.25 1.24
C LEU A 250 6.48 -5.00 -0.28
N HIS A 251 6.09 -3.82 -0.77
CA HIS A 251 6.26 -3.47 -2.18
C HIS A 251 7.45 -2.53 -2.40
N ILE A 252 7.40 -1.34 -1.81
CA ILE A 252 8.36 -0.25 -2.07
C ILE A 252 9.68 -0.42 -1.32
N LEU A 253 9.63 -0.97 -0.10
CA LEU A 253 10.78 -1.04 0.81
C LEU A 253 11.37 -2.45 0.94
N LEU A 254 10.93 -3.40 0.10
CA LEU A 254 11.57 -4.72 0.01
C LEU A 254 13.06 -4.58 -0.28
N GLY A 255 13.87 -5.45 0.32
CA GLY A 255 15.33 -5.43 0.20
C GLY A 255 16.02 -4.52 1.22
N THR A 256 15.31 -3.68 1.97
CA THR A 256 15.91 -2.92 3.08
C THR A 256 16.12 -3.80 4.31
N PRO A 257 17.19 -3.56 5.10
CA PRO A 257 17.38 -4.24 6.39
C PRO A 257 16.22 -4.03 7.36
N GLU A 258 15.57 -2.87 7.30
CA GLU A 258 14.43 -2.52 8.13
C GLU A 258 13.20 -3.39 7.82
N THR A 259 12.95 -3.69 6.53
CA THR A 259 11.85 -4.58 6.14
C THR A 259 12.12 -6.02 6.58
N GLU A 260 13.36 -6.51 6.47
CA GLU A 260 13.71 -7.84 6.99
C GLU A 260 13.53 -7.90 8.52
N ALA A 261 13.98 -6.89 9.24
CA ALA A 261 13.78 -6.80 10.69
C ALA A 261 12.31 -6.73 11.08
N PHE A 262 11.49 -5.98 10.32
CA PHE A 262 10.04 -5.91 10.50
C PHE A 262 9.39 -7.29 10.34
N THR A 263 9.68 -8.01 9.26
CA THR A 263 9.06 -9.32 9.00
C THR A 263 9.50 -10.39 9.99
N LEU A 264 10.75 -10.33 10.47
CA LEU A 264 11.21 -11.17 11.59
C LEU A 264 10.49 -10.83 12.91
N GLN A 265 10.21 -9.56 13.15
CA GLN A 265 9.45 -9.16 14.34
C GLN A 265 7.99 -9.61 14.25
N CYS A 266 7.37 -9.60 13.07
CA CYS A 266 6.04 -10.17 12.84
C CYS A 266 5.95 -11.63 13.30
N LEU A 267 6.98 -12.44 12.99
CA LEU A 267 7.02 -13.84 13.44
C LEU A 267 7.06 -13.94 14.97
N LYS A 268 7.88 -13.13 15.63
CA LYS A 268 7.97 -13.11 17.10
C LYS A 268 6.64 -12.69 17.75
N ASP A 269 6.04 -11.61 17.23
CA ASP A 269 4.76 -11.12 17.73
C ASP A 269 3.65 -12.20 17.56
N ALA A 270 3.67 -12.98 16.47
CA ALA A 270 2.73 -14.07 16.25
C ALA A 270 3.00 -15.30 17.15
N GLU A 271 4.26 -15.62 17.41
CA GLU A 271 4.62 -16.72 18.32
C GLU A 271 4.13 -16.45 19.76
N GLU A 272 4.22 -15.20 20.21
CA GLU A 272 3.79 -14.75 21.55
C GLU A 272 2.27 -14.48 21.64
N ALA A 273 1.57 -14.37 20.51
CA ALA A 273 0.16 -14.01 20.48
C ALA A 273 -0.76 -15.10 21.05
N ALA A 274 -1.88 -14.67 21.63
CA ALA A 274 -2.94 -15.55 22.13
C ALA A 274 -3.57 -16.37 20.99
N PRO A 275 -4.24 -17.49 21.31
CA PRO A 275 -5.03 -18.23 20.31
C PRO A 275 -6.08 -17.35 19.64
N ALA A 276 -6.41 -17.71 18.40
CA ALA A 276 -7.42 -17.02 17.59
C ALA A 276 -8.80 -17.07 18.27
N GLU A 277 -9.49 -15.95 18.25
CA GLU A 277 -10.85 -15.80 18.75
C GLU A 277 -11.63 -14.79 17.89
N GLY A 278 -12.92 -14.65 18.15
CA GLY A 278 -13.77 -13.67 17.47
C GLY A 278 -14.04 -13.97 15.99
N VAL A 279 -14.52 -12.95 15.28
CA VAL A 279 -14.78 -12.96 13.84
C VAL A 279 -13.52 -12.56 13.10
N ARG A 280 -13.20 -13.30 12.05
CA ARG A 280 -11.97 -13.17 11.28
C ARG A 280 -12.30 -12.74 9.84
N LEU A 281 -11.84 -11.59 9.44
CA LEU A 281 -12.15 -10.99 8.14
C LEU A 281 -10.91 -10.91 7.25
N LEU A 282 -11.01 -11.43 6.02
CA LEU A 282 -10.04 -11.13 4.97
C LEU A 282 -10.46 -9.84 4.26
N TRP A 283 -9.56 -8.88 4.20
CA TRP A 283 -9.80 -7.60 3.54
C TRP A 283 -9.21 -7.59 2.12
N HIS A 284 -9.99 -7.12 1.16
CA HIS A 284 -9.54 -6.94 -0.21
C HIS A 284 -9.41 -5.46 -0.55
N HIS A 285 -8.25 -5.08 -1.08
CA HIS A 285 -7.84 -3.74 -1.46
C HIS A 285 -7.42 -2.84 -0.28
N THR A 286 -7.23 -1.53 -0.53
CA THR A 286 -6.83 -0.56 0.49
C THR A 286 -7.87 -0.42 1.59
N THR A 287 -7.41 -0.15 2.80
CA THR A 287 -8.32 0.08 3.93
C THR A 287 -8.68 1.57 4.02
N PRO A 288 -9.95 1.92 4.26
CA PRO A 288 -10.37 3.30 4.46
C PRO A 288 -10.03 3.78 5.89
N PHE A 289 -8.73 3.89 6.18
CA PHE A 289 -8.14 4.15 7.50
C PHE A 289 -8.62 5.44 8.18
N TRP A 290 -9.24 6.34 7.44
CA TRP A 290 -9.75 7.60 7.94
C TRP A 290 -11.20 7.53 8.46
N VAL A 291 -11.92 6.42 8.17
CA VAL A 291 -13.33 6.23 8.56
C VAL A 291 -13.41 5.83 10.02
N ALA A 292 -13.52 6.80 10.91
CA ALA A 292 -13.47 6.59 12.35
C ALA A 292 -14.55 5.60 12.88
N PRO A 293 -15.82 5.64 12.44
CA PRO A 293 -16.81 4.67 12.90
C PRO A 293 -16.48 3.22 12.48
N LEU A 294 -15.93 3.01 11.27
CA LEU A 294 -15.51 1.69 10.83
C LEU A 294 -14.33 1.15 11.64
N ARG A 295 -13.37 2.02 11.96
CA ARG A 295 -12.23 1.69 12.82
C ARG A 295 -12.64 1.28 14.24
N GLN A 296 -13.72 1.83 14.78
CA GLN A 296 -14.27 1.41 16.08
C GLN A 296 -14.72 -0.05 16.08
N VAL A 297 -15.11 -0.59 14.92
CA VAL A 297 -15.50 -2.00 14.78
C VAL A 297 -14.29 -2.92 14.75
N THR A 298 -13.19 -2.51 14.12
CA THR A 298 -12.07 -3.40 13.77
C THR A 298 -10.78 -3.13 14.55
N ASP A 299 -10.47 -1.85 14.88
CA ASP A 299 -9.15 -1.50 15.43
C ASP A 299 -8.96 -2.05 16.85
N PHE A 300 -7.87 -2.80 17.05
CA PHE A 300 -7.48 -3.44 18.29
C PHE A 300 -8.59 -4.28 18.93
N ASN A 301 -9.57 -4.73 18.15
CA ASN A 301 -10.71 -5.49 18.59
C ASN A 301 -10.40 -7.00 18.52
N ARG A 302 -10.53 -7.69 19.68
CA ARG A 302 -10.33 -9.15 19.73
C ARG A 302 -11.52 -9.91 19.18
N ASP A 303 -12.73 -9.32 19.26
CA ASP A 303 -13.96 -9.95 18.76
C ASP A 303 -14.11 -9.84 17.22
N VAL A 304 -13.38 -8.90 16.58
CA VAL A 304 -13.42 -8.69 15.14
C VAL A 304 -12.02 -8.31 14.65
N GLN A 305 -11.41 -9.17 13.85
CA GLN A 305 -10.05 -8.98 13.39
C GLN A 305 -9.95 -8.99 11.86
N ILE A 306 -9.22 -8.05 11.29
CA ILE A 306 -8.72 -8.16 9.93
C ILE A 306 -7.48 -9.07 9.96
N VAL A 307 -7.62 -10.29 9.44
CA VAL A 307 -6.56 -11.29 9.50
C VAL A 307 -5.57 -11.20 8.36
N GLY A 308 -5.88 -10.42 7.33
CA GLY A 308 -4.97 -10.14 6.22
C GLY A 308 -5.60 -9.19 5.23
N CYS A 309 -4.73 -8.55 4.45
CA CYS A 309 -5.10 -7.73 3.31
C CYS A 309 -4.49 -8.36 2.05
N ASP A 310 -5.27 -8.47 0.98
CA ASP A 310 -4.78 -9.09 -0.27
C ASP A 310 -3.57 -8.34 -0.87
N MET A 311 -3.44 -7.05 -0.62
CA MET A 311 -2.27 -6.27 -1.04
C MET A 311 -0.97 -6.70 -0.33
N CYS A 312 -1.06 -7.27 0.87
CA CYS A 312 0.09 -7.71 1.65
C CYS A 312 0.41 -9.18 1.45
N PHE A 313 -0.56 -10.00 1.09
CA PHE A 313 -0.43 -11.45 1.04
C PHE A 313 -0.55 -12.00 -0.37
N GLU A 314 -1.64 -11.69 -1.07
CA GLU A 314 -1.89 -12.23 -2.42
C GLU A 314 -1.32 -11.34 -3.54
N GLY A 315 -1.05 -10.07 -3.25
CA GLY A 315 -0.40 -9.16 -4.20
C GLY A 315 1.09 -9.42 -4.39
N ILE A 316 1.73 -10.18 -3.47
CA ILE A 316 3.16 -10.47 -3.48
C ILE A 316 3.36 -11.98 -3.42
N GLN A 317 4.10 -12.53 -4.38
CA GLN A 317 4.39 -13.95 -4.42
C GLN A 317 5.84 -14.24 -4.01
N PRO A 318 6.11 -15.34 -3.29
CA PRO A 318 7.46 -15.83 -3.10
C PRO A 318 8.12 -16.12 -4.45
N THR A 319 9.42 -15.88 -4.55
CA THR A 319 10.21 -16.16 -5.74
C THR A 319 11.25 -17.20 -5.44
N PHE A 320 11.67 -17.97 -6.45
CA PHE A 320 12.60 -19.08 -6.30
C PHE A 320 13.84 -18.93 -7.21
N SER A 321 13.91 -17.88 -8.03
CA SER A 321 15.07 -17.64 -8.88
C SER A 321 16.25 -17.07 -8.09
N GLU A 322 17.46 -17.51 -8.37
CA GLU A 322 18.71 -16.97 -7.87
C GLU A 322 19.15 -15.74 -8.71
N ASP A 323 18.70 -15.61 -9.95
CA ASP A 323 18.92 -14.40 -10.75
C ASP A 323 18.08 -13.25 -10.19
N PRO A 324 18.69 -12.11 -9.79
CA PRO A 324 17.96 -11.04 -9.12
C PRO A 324 16.91 -10.37 -10.03
N TYR A 325 17.14 -10.29 -11.32
CA TYR A 325 16.20 -9.70 -12.27
C TYR A 325 15.01 -10.62 -12.51
N GLU A 326 15.27 -11.92 -12.64
CA GLU A 326 14.20 -12.91 -12.76
C GLU A 326 13.36 -12.96 -11.47
N ALA A 327 13.97 -12.94 -10.29
CA ALA A 327 13.25 -12.90 -9.02
C ALA A 327 12.35 -11.66 -8.90
N MET A 328 12.84 -10.49 -9.27
CA MET A 328 12.04 -9.26 -9.32
C MET A 328 10.91 -9.35 -10.36
N ALA A 329 11.18 -9.92 -11.54
CA ALA A 329 10.19 -10.12 -12.60
C ALA A 329 9.09 -11.09 -12.17
N GLN A 330 9.43 -12.22 -11.54
CA GLN A 330 8.48 -13.19 -11.00
C GLN A 330 7.47 -12.54 -10.05
N ARG A 331 7.92 -11.64 -9.17
CA ARG A 331 7.03 -10.95 -8.22
C ARG A 331 5.93 -10.16 -8.91
N VAL A 332 6.25 -9.45 -9.99
CA VAL A 332 5.25 -8.63 -10.70
C VAL A 332 4.43 -9.44 -11.68
N VAL A 333 5.02 -10.41 -12.38
CA VAL A 333 4.31 -11.26 -13.35
C VAL A 333 3.33 -12.20 -12.64
N TYR A 334 3.76 -12.81 -11.53
CA TYR A 334 2.91 -13.74 -10.76
C TYR A 334 2.05 -13.06 -9.70
N SER A 335 2.11 -11.74 -9.56
CA SER A 335 1.22 -11.00 -8.67
C SER A 335 -0.25 -11.31 -8.95
N ALA A 336 -1.05 -11.44 -7.91
CA ALA A 336 -2.50 -11.60 -8.04
C ALA A 336 -3.18 -10.40 -8.73
N PHE A 337 -2.52 -9.25 -8.75
CA PHE A 337 -2.98 -8.05 -9.45
C PHE A 337 -2.66 -8.05 -10.96
N ASN A 338 -1.88 -9.01 -11.45
CA ASN A 338 -1.61 -9.19 -12.88
C ASN A 338 -2.62 -10.15 -13.51
N GLY A 339 -3.13 -9.80 -14.69
CA GLY A 339 -4.08 -10.64 -15.41
C GLY A 339 -5.55 -10.36 -15.06
N PRO A 340 -6.48 -11.27 -15.39
CA PRO A 340 -7.90 -11.08 -15.19
C PRO A 340 -8.26 -11.04 -13.70
N VAL A 341 -9.31 -10.29 -13.34
CA VAL A 341 -9.76 -10.14 -11.95
C VAL A 341 -10.14 -11.46 -11.28
N SER A 342 -10.58 -12.45 -12.05
CA SER A 342 -10.88 -13.81 -11.56
C SER A 342 -9.67 -14.43 -10.82
N ARG A 343 -8.47 -14.20 -11.33
CA ARG A 343 -7.23 -14.70 -10.70
C ARG A 343 -7.02 -14.11 -9.30
N ARG A 344 -7.25 -12.81 -9.14
CA ARG A 344 -7.18 -12.14 -7.82
C ARG A 344 -8.24 -12.69 -6.87
N ILE A 345 -9.46 -12.92 -7.38
CA ILE A 345 -10.57 -13.47 -6.58
C ILE A 345 -10.26 -14.91 -6.14
N GLU A 346 -9.78 -15.76 -7.05
CA GLU A 346 -9.40 -17.15 -6.75
C GLU A 346 -8.31 -17.19 -5.67
N LYS A 347 -7.27 -16.38 -5.80
CA LYS A 347 -6.22 -16.22 -4.78
C LYS A 347 -6.77 -15.74 -3.44
N GLY A 348 -7.72 -14.82 -3.46
CA GLY A 348 -8.42 -14.37 -2.27
C GLY A 348 -9.20 -15.49 -1.58
N VAL A 349 -9.88 -16.37 -2.33
CA VAL A 349 -10.57 -17.55 -1.77
C VAL A 349 -9.56 -18.52 -1.13
N GLU A 350 -8.42 -18.76 -1.78
CA GLU A 350 -7.33 -19.56 -1.22
C GLU A 350 -6.82 -18.97 0.10
N ALA A 351 -6.55 -17.66 0.12
CA ALA A 351 -6.10 -16.93 1.31
C ALA A 351 -7.13 -16.98 2.45
N ALA A 352 -8.40 -16.79 2.14
CA ALA A 352 -9.47 -16.84 3.14
C ALA A 352 -9.53 -18.20 3.84
N ARG A 353 -9.38 -19.30 3.07
CA ARG A 353 -9.32 -20.66 3.62
C ARG A 353 -8.06 -20.87 4.46
N GLN A 354 -6.90 -20.45 3.97
CA GLN A 354 -5.62 -20.59 4.66
C GLN A 354 -5.60 -19.82 5.98
N LEU A 355 -6.16 -18.61 6.00
CA LEU A 355 -6.25 -17.75 7.18
C LEU A 355 -7.44 -18.07 8.07
N LYS A 356 -8.25 -19.08 7.73
CA LYS A 356 -9.47 -19.44 8.44
C LYS A 356 -10.39 -18.23 8.65
N ALA A 357 -10.56 -17.43 7.59
CA ALA A 357 -11.44 -16.28 7.63
C ALA A 357 -12.90 -16.73 7.67
N ASP A 358 -13.70 -16.09 8.51
CA ASP A 358 -15.15 -16.32 8.63
C ASP A 358 -15.93 -15.60 7.52
N GLY A 359 -15.34 -14.56 6.97
CA GLY A 359 -15.91 -13.77 5.87
C GLY A 359 -14.86 -12.92 5.18
N ALA A 360 -15.23 -12.41 4.02
CA ALA A 360 -14.42 -11.51 3.22
C ALA A 360 -15.06 -10.13 3.11
N VAL A 361 -14.23 -9.08 3.08
CA VAL A 361 -14.64 -7.72 2.77
C VAL A 361 -14.01 -7.32 1.46
N TRP A 362 -14.81 -7.06 0.45
CA TRP A 362 -14.39 -6.53 -0.84
C TRP A 362 -14.62 -5.02 -0.86
N PHE A 363 -13.55 -4.25 -0.68
CA PHE A 363 -13.64 -2.79 -0.63
C PHE A 363 -13.54 -2.21 -2.04
N CYS A 364 -14.65 -1.64 -2.51
CA CYS A 364 -14.75 -0.93 -3.78
C CYS A 364 -14.29 0.53 -3.60
N HIS A 365 -13.00 0.77 -3.72
CA HIS A 365 -12.48 2.13 -3.72
C HIS A 365 -12.96 2.88 -4.97
N TRP A 366 -13.61 4.02 -4.78
CA TRP A 366 -14.08 4.86 -5.88
C TRP A 366 -12.92 5.31 -6.77
N GLY A 367 -13.13 5.22 -8.07
CA GLY A 367 -12.08 5.46 -9.05
C GLY A 367 -11.15 4.26 -9.30
N CYS A 368 -11.28 3.16 -8.58
CA CYS A 368 -10.53 1.93 -8.83
C CYS A 368 -11.32 0.93 -9.66
N LYS A 369 -11.04 0.84 -10.95
CA LYS A 369 -11.69 -0.12 -11.85
C LYS A 369 -11.41 -1.58 -11.46
N HIS A 370 -10.25 -1.83 -10.85
CA HIS A 370 -9.84 -3.15 -10.38
C HIS A 370 -10.77 -3.74 -9.32
N THR A 371 -11.36 -2.91 -8.46
CA THR A 371 -12.27 -3.37 -7.42
C THR A 371 -13.72 -3.20 -7.79
N LEU A 372 -14.10 -2.07 -8.37
CA LEU A 372 -15.48 -1.81 -8.78
C LEU A 372 -15.96 -2.81 -9.86
N GLY A 373 -15.14 -3.03 -10.90
CA GLY A 373 -15.49 -3.91 -12.02
C GLY A 373 -15.59 -5.38 -11.64
N GLY A 374 -14.88 -5.82 -10.59
CA GLY A 374 -14.86 -7.21 -10.11
C GLY A 374 -15.80 -7.51 -8.96
N ALA A 375 -16.51 -6.52 -8.41
CA ALA A 375 -17.21 -6.65 -7.13
C ALA A 375 -18.27 -7.76 -7.11
N GLN A 376 -19.12 -7.84 -8.14
CA GLN A 376 -20.17 -8.86 -8.22
C GLN A 376 -19.57 -10.25 -8.42
N LEU A 377 -18.58 -10.39 -9.31
CA LEU A 377 -17.88 -11.65 -9.53
C LEU A 377 -17.17 -12.13 -8.25
N ALA A 378 -16.54 -11.21 -7.51
CA ALA A 378 -15.92 -11.52 -6.22
C ALA A 378 -16.94 -12.06 -5.23
N LYS A 379 -18.07 -11.35 -5.05
CA LYS A 379 -19.12 -11.78 -4.13
C LYS A 379 -19.63 -13.17 -4.48
N GLU A 380 -19.99 -13.40 -5.73
CA GLU A 380 -20.52 -14.70 -6.19
C GLU A 380 -19.50 -15.84 -6.00
N THR A 381 -18.23 -15.58 -6.30
CA THR A 381 -17.18 -16.60 -6.19
C THR A 381 -16.87 -16.94 -4.73
N PHE A 382 -16.75 -15.95 -3.86
CA PHE A 382 -16.51 -16.19 -2.42
C PHE A 382 -17.69 -16.89 -1.77
N GLU A 383 -18.93 -16.41 -2.02
CA GLU A 383 -20.15 -17.01 -1.47
C GLU A 383 -20.34 -18.45 -2.00
N GLY A 384 -20.07 -18.68 -3.29
CA GLY A 384 -20.03 -20.02 -3.89
C GLY A 384 -18.98 -20.95 -3.28
N ALA A 385 -17.92 -20.38 -2.73
CA ALA A 385 -16.88 -21.12 -1.97
C ALA A 385 -17.22 -21.30 -0.48
N GLY A 386 -18.41 -20.86 -0.03
CA GLY A 386 -18.88 -20.93 1.35
C GLY A 386 -18.33 -19.83 2.25
N ILE A 387 -17.80 -18.71 1.68
CA ILE A 387 -17.24 -17.59 2.41
C ILE A 387 -18.19 -16.39 2.26
N PRO A 388 -18.98 -16.05 3.30
CA PRO A 388 -19.82 -14.86 3.27
C PRO A 388 -19.02 -13.61 2.90
N THR A 389 -19.58 -12.73 2.04
CA THR A 389 -18.81 -11.61 1.50
C THR A 389 -19.60 -10.31 1.58
N LEU A 390 -18.97 -9.32 2.21
CA LEU A 390 -19.43 -7.94 2.26
C LEU A 390 -18.73 -7.11 1.20
N VAL A 391 -19.50 -6.56 0.25
CA VAL A 391 -19.00 -5.52 -0.66
C VAL A 391 -19.23 -4.15 -0.02
N LEU A 392 -18.18 -3.40 0.20
CA LEU A 392 -18.23 -2.03 0.74
C LEU A 392 -17.79 -1.03 -0.33
N ASP A 393 -18.64 -0.03 -0.59
CA ASP A 393 -18.31 1.07 -1.49
C ASP A 393 -17.84 2.29 -0.70
N GLY A 394 -16.71 2.88 -1.07
CA GLY A 394 -16.20 4.06 -0.40
C GLY A 394 -14.91 4.59 -1.03
N ASP A 395 -14.38 5.64 -0.46
CA ASP A 395 -13.11 6.19 -0.89
C ASP A 395 -12.01 5.96 0.16
N GLY A 396 -10.83 5.53 -0.29
CA GLY A 396 -9.69 5.25 0.58
C GLY A 396 -8.99 6.50 1.11
N CYS A 397 -9.12 7.65 0.43
CA CYS A 397 -8.40 8.87 0.76
C CYS A 397 -9.24 10.15 0.75
N ASP A 398 -10.36 10.18 0.03
CA ASP A 398 -11.23 11.35 -0.07
C ASP A 398 -12.33 11.34 1.00
N ARG A 399 -12.21 12.24 1.97
CA ARG A 399 -13.22 12.39 3.05
C ARG A 399 -14.48 13.10 2.62
N SER A 400 -14.48 13.78 1.47
CA SER A 400 -15.67 14.52 0.99
C SER A 400 -16.78 13.57 0.53
N HIS A 401 -16.44 12.36 0.14
CA HIS A 401 -17.37 11.30 -0.22
C HIS A 401 -17.90 10.57 1.03
N GLY A 402 -18.41 11.30 1.98
CA GLY A 402 -18.87 10.82 3.27
C GLY A 402 -20.00 9.79 3.15
N GLY A 403 -20.00 8.85 4.01
CA GLY A 403 -20.87 7.69 4.17
C GLY A 403 -20.37 6.88 5.35
N GLU A 404 -19.55 7.52 6.21
CA GLU A 404 -18.85 6.88 7.31
C GLU A 404 -19.78 6.02 8.18
N GLY A 405 -20.94 6.57 8.56
CA GLY A 405 -21.94 5.83 9.34
C GLY A 405 -22.53 4.65 8.58
N GLN A 406 -22.73 4.77 7.28
CA GLN A 406 -23.25 3.68 6.44
C GLN A 406 -22.22 2.53 6.33
N LEU A 407 -20.95 2.83 6.17
CA LEU A 407 -19.89 1.83 6.14
C LEU A 407 -19.82 1.05 7.47
N ALA A 408 -19.88 1.75 8.59
CA ALA A 408 -19.87 1.14 9.91
C ALA A 408 -21.11 0.26 10.13
N THR A 409 -22.31 0.77 9.86
CA THR A 409 -23.56 0.00 10.02
C THR A 409 -23.57 -1.28 9.16
N ARG A 410 -23.07 -1.21 7.92
CA ARG A 410 -22.97 -2.41 7.07
C ARG A 410 -21.96 -3.41 7.60
N MET A 411 -20.82 -2.94 8.13
CA MET A 411 -19.82 -3.80 8.76
C MET A 411 -20.36 -4.45 10.03
N GLU A 412 -21.01 -3.69 10.89
CA GLU A 412 -21.64 -4.22 12.12
C GLU A 412 -22.68 -5.31 11.82
N ALA A 413 -23.57 -5.06 10.86
CA ALA A 413 -24.57 -6.05 10.43
C ALA A 413 -23.90 -7.31 9.86
N PHE A 414 -22.83 -7.18 9.11
CA PHE A 414 -22.06 -8.31 8.57
C PHE A 414 -21.38 -9.12 9.68
N VAL A 415 -20.76 -8.46 10.64
CA VAL A 415 -20.17 -9.12 11.83
C VAL A 415 -21.21 -9.88 12.63
N GLU A 416 -22.39 -9.30 12.86
CA GLU A 416 -23.52 -9.96 13.53
C GLU A 416 -23.95 -11.24 12.81
N LEU A 417 -24.09 -11.19 11.47
CA LEU A 417 -24.41 -12.34 10.64
C LEU A 417 -23.35 -13.45 10.82
N LEU A 418 -22.07 -13.12 10.81
CA LEU A 418 -21.00 -14.11 10.99
C LEU A 418 -20.98 -14.72 12.40
N LYS A 419 -21.27 -13.92 13.45
CA LYS A 419 -21.40 -14.42 14.81
C LYS A 419 -22.54 -15.43 14.97
N GLN A 420 -23.70 -15.17 14.33
CA GLN A 420 -24.84 -16.09 14.35
C GLN A 420 -24.51 -17.41 13.66
N GLY A 421 -23.78 -17.37 12.53
CA GLY A 421 -23.31 -18.55 11.82
C GLY A 421 -22.39 -19.44 12.66
N LYS A 422 -21.54 -18.86 13.50
CA LYS A 422 -20.67 -19.60 14.44
C LYS A 422 -21.45 -20.21 15.60
N GLY A 423 -22.45 -19.50 16.16
CA GLY A 423 -23.25 -19.98 17.27
C GLY A 423 -24.22 -21.11 16.92
N GLY A 424 -24.54 -21.28 15.63
CA GLY A 424 -25.38 -22.40 15.15
C GLY A 424 -24.63 -23.69 14.86
N GLN A 425 -23.29 -23.69 14.92
CA GLN A 425 -22.42 -24.85 14.67
C GLN A 425 -21.81 -25.44 15.98
N ALA A 426 -22.05 -24.83 17.13
CA ALA A 426 -21.66 -25.28 18.46
C ALA A 426 -22.82 -25.99 19.14
#